data_1ba1c4e579c5b20a09d80da99db99e19
#
_entry.id   1ba1c4e579c5b20a09d80da99db99e19
#
_cell.length_a   1.000
_cell.length_b   1.000
_cell.length_c   1.000
_cell.angle_alpha   90.00
_cell.angle_beta   90.00
_cell.angle_gamma   90.00
#
_symmetry.space_group_name_H-M   'P 1'
#
loop_
_entity.id
_entity.type
_entity.pdbx_description
1 polymer ?
#
loop_
_entity_poly.entity_id
_entity_poly.type
_entity_poly.pdbx_seq_one_letter_code
_entity_poly.pdbx_strand_id
1 'polypeptide(L)'
;MNTKVPARIRKLMKELKEGLVRIYGDRLKAVYLYGSYARGDYRQGSDVDVMILLSDYEDYWRELRRSSDYVSDVSLEHDVTVSCIIVKEVQWKQPDKPVLYNIRREGMLA
;
A
#
# COMPACT_ATOMS: atom_id res chain seq x y z
N MET A 1 3.83 -8.36 -9.88
CA MET A 1 4.23 -6.93 -9.95
C MET A 1 5.21 -6.75 -11.09
N ASN A 2 5.15 -5.63 -11.77
CA ASN A 2 5.91 -5.33 -12.97
C ASN A 2 7.43 -5.26 -12.69
N THR A 3 8.26 -5.75 -13.64
CA THR A 3 9.72 -5.73 -13.53
C THR A 3 10.33 -4.33 -13.56
N LYS A 4 9.56 -3.30 -13.95
CA LYS A 4 10.00 -1.89 -13.86
C LYS A 4 10.18 -1.45 -12.41
N VAL A 5 9.50 -2.11 -11.48
CA VAL A 5 9.67 -1.86 -10.06
C VAL A 5 10.95 -2.56 -9.61
N PRO A 6 11.85 -1.88 -8.88
CA PRO A 6 13.08 -2.52 -8.40
C PRO A 6 12.79 -3.80 -7.60
N ALA A 7 13.66 -4.79 -7.75
CA ALA A 7 13.48 -6.09 -7.08
C ALA A 7 13.35 -5.92 -5.56
N ARG A 8 14.11 -5.01 -4.95
CA ARG A 8 14.03 -4.75 -3.51
C ARG A 8 12.65 -4.25 -3.08
N ILE A 9 11.99 -3.46 -3.92
CA ILE A 9 10.65 -2.94 -3.64
C ILE A 9 9.59 -4.03 -3.87
N ARG A 10 9.77 -4.86 -4.89
CA ARG A 10 8.89 -6.02 -5.10
C ARG A 10 8.94 -6.97 -3.90
N LYS A 11 10.11 -7.22 -3.37
CA LYS A 11 10.30 -8.04 -2.17
C LYS A 11 9.64 -7.42 -0.95
N LEU A 12 9.82 -6.11 -0.76
CA LEU A 12 9.18 -5.36 0.30
C LEU A 12 7.65 -5.50 0.22
N MET A 13 7.09 -5.31 -0.97
CA MET A 13 5.63 -5.39 -1.17
C MET A 13 5.10 -6.78 -0.88
N LYS A 14 5.84 -7.82 -1.22
CA LYS A 14 5.46 -9.20 -0.90
C LYS A 14 5.41 -9.42 0.61
N GLU A 15 6.44 -9.02 1.32
CA GLU A 15 6.49 -9.14 2.78
C GLU A 15 5.37 -8.33 3.43
N LEU A 16 5.16 -7.10 2.95
CA LEU A 16 4.14 -6.22 3.47
C LEU A 16 2.76 -6.86 3.34
N LYS A 17 2.44 -7.38 2.15
CA LYS A 17 1.16 -8.04 1.91
C LYS A 17 0.96 -9.25 2.83
N GLU A 18 1.99 -10.08 2.97
CA GLU A 18 1.91 -11.26 3.83
C GLU A 18 1.55 -10.89 5.28
N GLY A 19 2.18 -9.83 5.81
CA GLY A 19 1.88 -9.35 7.16
C GLY A 19 0.50 -8.71 7.26
N LEU A 20 0.09 -7.95 6.26
CA LEU A 20 -1.23 -7.34 6.26
C LEU A 20 -2.35 -8.38 6.18
N VAL A 21 -2.13 -9.49 5.47
CA VAL A 21 -3.06 -10.63 5.48
C VAL A 21 -3.24 -11.18 6.90
N ARG A 22 -2.15 -11.31 7.64
CA ARG A 22 -2.22 -11.78 9.03
C ARG A 22 -2.97 -10.78 9.94
N ILE A 23 -2.77 -9.48 9.71
CA ILE A 23 -3.36 -8.44 10.55
C ILE A 23 -4.86 -8.28 10.28
N TYR A 24 -5.25 -8.24 9.01
CA TYR A 24 -6.62 -7.91 8.62
C TYR A 24 -7.48 -9.12 8.23
N GLY A 25 -6.83 -10.23 7.89
CA GLY A 25 -7.56 -11.44 7.50
C GLY A 25 -8.46 -11.22 6.29
N ASP A 26 -9.70 -11.71 6.38
CA ASP A 26 -10.67 -11.64 5.28
C ASP A 26 -11.09 -10.21 4.94
N ARG A 27 -10.84 -9.24 5.80
CA ARG A 27 -11.14 -7.84 5.50
C ARG A 27 -10.19 -7.24 4.49
N LEU A 28 -8.99 -7.80 4.32
CA LEU A 28 -8.03 -7.32 3.33
C LEU A 28 -8.47 -7.75 1.94
N LYS A 29 -8.75 -6.79 1.06
CA LYS A 29 -9.19 -7.05 -0.30
C LYS A 29 -8.07 -6.89 -1.32
N ALA A 30 -7.16 -5.93 -1.10
CA ALA A 30 -6.03 -5.73 -1.98
C ALA A 30 -4.98 -4.83 -1.31
N VAL A 31 -3.76 -4.91 -1.82
CA VAL A 31 -2.67 -3.99 -1.48
C VAL A 31 -2.09 -3.50 -2.80
N TYR A 32 -2.05 -2.19 -2.99
CA TYR A 32 -1.53 -1.57 -4.21
C TYR A 32 -0.29 -0.74 -3.90
N LEU A 33 0.71 -0.86 -4.76
CA LEU A 33 1.81 0.09 -4.86
C LEU A 33 1.38 1.19 -5.82
N TYR A 34 1.53 2.45 -5.42
CA TYR A 34 1.30 3.58 -6.33
C TYR A 34 2.42 4.60 -6.16
N GLY A 35 2.28 5.77 -6.79
CA GLY A 35 3.28 6.82 -6.70
C GLY A 35 4.51 6.55 -7.55
N SER A 36 5.64 7.14 -7.17
CA SER A 36 6.84 7.19 -8.01
C SER A 36 7.41 5.81 -8.34
N TYR A 37 7.40 4.88 -7.41
CA TYR A 37 7.89 3.52 -7.68
C TYR A 37 7.00 2.77 -8.68
N ALA A 38 5.72 3.03 -8.67
CA ALA A 38 4.80 2.42 -9.65
C ALA A 38 4.95 3.07 -11.04
N ARG A 39 5.14 4.39 -11.07
CA ARG A 39 5.31 5.12 -12.34
C ARG A 39 6.69 4.93 -12.97
N GLY A 40 7.70 4.63 -12.17
CA GLY A 40 9.07 4.50 -12.64
C GLY A 40 9.89 5.78 -12.57
N ASP A 41 9.33 6.87 -12.03
CA ASP A 41 10.04 8.15 -11.88
C ASP A 41 10.57 8.39 -10.46
N TYR A 42 10.77 7.30 -9.72
CA TYR A 42 11.33 7.37 -8.37
C TYR A 42 12.79 7.86 -8.38
N ARG A 43 13.18 8.40 -7.24
CA ARG A 43 14.55 8.85 -6.99
C ARG A 43 15.05 8.23 -5.69
N GLN A 44 16.33 8.39 -5.42
CA GLN A 44 16.90 8.00 -4.13
C GLN A 44 16.14 8.77 -3.03
N GLY A 45 15.68 8.05 -2.02
CA GLY A 45 14.89 8.63 -0.93
C GLY A 45 13.40 8.75 -1.18
N SER A 46 12.90 8.32 -2.35
CA SER A 46 11.46 8.29 -2.61
C SER A 46 10.75 7.37 -1.62
N ASP A 47 9.54 7.78 -1.19
CA ASP A 47 8.68 6.96 -0.36
C ASP A 47 8.06 5.83 -1.17
N VAL A 48 7.77 4.72 -0.51
CA VAL A 48 6.98 3.63 -1.07
C VAL A 48 5.52 3.90 -0.68
N ASP A 49 4.72 4.29 -1.66
CA ASP A 49 3.31 4.65 -1.43
C ASP A 49 2.42 3.44 -1.61
N VAL A 50 1.67 3.11 -0.56
CA VAL A 50 0.86 1.89 -0.50
C VAL A 50 -0.58 2.22 -0.15
N MET A 51 -1.50 1.63 -0.90
CA MET A 51 -2.93 1.66 -0.55
C MET A 51 -3.36 0.29 -0.05
N ILE A 52 -3.96 0.28 1.13
CA ILE A 52 -4.55 -0.91 1.73
C ILE A 52 -6.06 -0.84 1.50
N LEU A 53 -6.60 -1.79 0.77
CA LEU A 53 -8.04 -1.86 0.48
C LEU A 53 -8.69 -2.85 1.44
N LEU A 54 -9.56 -2.34 2.29
CA LEU A 54 -10.34 -3.16 3.23
C LEU A 54 -11.80 -3.21 2.81
N SER A 55 -12.50 -4.29 3.17
CA SER A 55 -13.92 -4.43 2.88
C SER A 55 -14.73 -3.31 3.53
N ASP A 56 -14.46 -3.02 4.79
CA ASP A 56 -15.08 -1.93 5.55
C ASP A 56 -14.29 -1.68 6.83
N TYR A 57 -14.55 -0.55 7.47
CA TYR A 57 -14.06 -0.22 8.81
C TYR A 57 -14.89 0.95 9.38
N GLU A 58 -14.89 1.07 10.70
CA GLU A 58 -15.62 2.15 11.38
C GLU A 58 -14.70 3.32 11.71
N ASP A 59 -13.46 3.03 12.11
CA ASP A 59 -12.50 4.02 12.59
C ASP A 59 -11.18 3.90 11.81
N TYR A 60 -10.93 4.87 10.92
CA TYR A 60 -9.74 4.92 10.09
C TYR A 60 -8.45 4.85 10.92
N TRP A 61 -8.38 5.65 11.97
CA TRP A 61 -7.16 5.75 12.78
C TRP A 61 -6.89 4.47 13.56
N ARG A 62 -7.94 3.78 13.99
CA ARG A 62 -7.79 2.48 14.63
C ARG A 62 -7.18 1.45 13.67
N GLU A 63 -7.67 1.41 12.45
CA GLU A 63 -7.14 0.49 11.45
C GLU A 63 -5.70 0.83 11.07
N LEU A 64 -5.39 2.09 10.92
CA LEU A 64 -4.02 2.52 10.62
C LEU A 64 -3.06 2.14 11.77
N ARG A 65 -3.46 2.36 13.02
CA ARG A 65 -2.67 1.95 14.18
C ARG A 65 -2.47 0.45 14.26
N ARG A 66 -3.47 -0.33 13.84
CA ARG A 66 -3.40 -1.79 13.86
C ARG A 66 -2.22 -2.33 13.05
N SER A 67 -1.87 -1.69 11.97
CA SER A 67 -0.78 -2.10 11.09
C SER A 67 0.50 -1.28 11.23
N SER A 68 0.48 -0.18 12.00
CA SER A 68 1.58 0.79 12.01
C SER A 68 2.90 0.20 12.49
N ASP A 69 2.89 -0.64 13.52
CA ASP A 69 4.12 -1.25 14.03
C ASP A 69 4.75 -2.15 12.97
N TYR A 70 3.94 -2.96 12.31
CA TYR A 70 4.41 -3.84 11.24
C TYR A 70 4.96 -3.04 10.06
N VAL A 71 4.25 -2.00 9.63
CA VAL A 71 4.70 -1.13 8.54
C VAL A 71 6.03 -0.46 8.91
N SER A 72 6.17 0.01 10.15
CA SER A 72 7.43 0.58 10.63
C SER A 72 8.58 -0.42 10.60
N ASP A 73 8.33 -1.66 11.03
CA ASP A 73 9.34 -2.72 11.02
C ASP A 73 9.81 -3.01 9.59
N VAL A 74 8.88 -3.11 8.64
CA VAL A 74 9.20 -3.33 7.23
C VAL A 74 10.01 -2.16 6.67
N SER A 75 9.60 -0.92 7.01
CA SER A 75 10.31 0.29 6.58
C SER A 75 11.76 0.28 7.05
N LEU A 76 11.98 -0.03 8.33
CA LEU A 76 13.33 -0.09 8.91
C LEU A 76 14.16 -1.20 8.30
N GLU A 77 13.58 -2.38 8.13
CA GLU A 77 14.27 -3.53 7.56
C GLU A 77 14.77 -3.26 6.14
N HIS A 78 13.98 -2.55 5.35
CA HIS A 78 14.30 -2.25 3.94
C HIS A 78 14.91 -0.86 3.74
N ASP A 79 15.17 -0.13 4.81
CA ASP A 79 15.79 1.22 4.77
C ASP A 79 15.06 2.15 3.81
N VAL A 80 13.74 2.23 3.94
CA VAL A 80 12.90 3.08 3.11
C VAL A 80 11.66 3.49 3.92
N THR A 81 11.05 4.62 3.57
CA THR A 81 9.79 5.04 4.20
C THR A 81 8.61 4.47 3.44
N VAL A 82 7.77 3.72 4.13
CA VAL A 82 6.51 3.21 3.58
C VAL A 82 5.38 4.09 4.09
N SER A 83 4.64 4.71 3.17
CA SER A 83 3.50 5.57 3.46
C SER A 83 2.21 4.86 3.07
N CYS A 84 1.34 4.60 4.03
CA CYS A 84 0.11 3.85 3.78
C CYS A 84 -1.12 4.71 3.88
N ILE A 85 -2.07 4.48 2.98
CA ILE A 85 -3.46 4.94 3.13
C ILE A 85 -4.37 3.72 3.13
N ILE A 86 -5.50 3.85 3.81
CA ILE A 86 -6.50 2.78 3.88
C ILE A 86 -7.78 3.26 3.22
N VAL A 87 -8.34 2.42 2.36
CA VAL A 87 -9.53 2.76 1.57
C VAL A 87 -10.55 1.65 1.73
N LYS A 88 -11.83 2.00 1.84
CA LYS A 88 -12.94 1.04 1.85
C LYS A 88 -13.30 0.63 0.43
N GLU A 89 -13.78 -0.58 0.24
CA GLU A 89 -14.26 -1.03 -1.06
C GLU A 89 -15.29 -0.08 -1.67
N VAL A 90 -16.22 0.42 -0.87
CA VAL A 90 -17.25 1.34 -1.35
C VAL A 90 -16.64 2.63 -1.90
N GLN A 91 -15.59 3.14 -1.27
CA GLN A 91 -14.86 4.32 -1.75
C GLN A 91 -14.08 4.01 -3.03
N TRP A 92 -13.50 2.84 -3.09
CA TRP A 92 -12.73 2.39 -4.26
C TRP A 92 -13.60 2.29 -5.51
N LYS A 93 -14.85 1.86 -5.34
CA LYS A 93 -15.81 1.73 -6.44
C LYS A 93 -16.35 3.08 -6.93
N GLN A 94 -16.18 4.16 -6.15
CA GLN A 94 -16.64 5.50 -6.47
C GLN A 94 -15.47 6.47 -6.46
N PRO A 95 -14.57 6.42 -7.45
CA PRO A 95 -13.33 7.18 -7.42
C PRO A 95 -13.55 8.65 -7.81
N ASP A 96 -14.11 9.42 -6.90
CA ASP A 96 -14.32 10.85 -7.06
C ASP A 96 -13.13 11.68 -6.54
N LYS A 97 -12.18 11.04 -5.87
CA LYS A 97 -10.99 11.69 -5.32
C LYS A 97 -9.80 11.51 -6.25
N PRO A 98 -8.99 12.57 -6.49
CA PRO A 98 -7.84 12.49 -7.39
C PRO A 98 -6.86 11.37 -7.05
N VAL A 99 -6.59 11.12 -5.75
CA VAL A 99 -5.65 10.06 -5.34
C VAL A 99 -6.15 8.69 -5.78
N LEU A 100 -7.45 8.41 -5.65
CA LEU A 100 -8.02 7.11 -6.05
C LEU A 100 -7.99 6.94 -7.56
N TYR A 101 -8.25 8.00 -8.31
CA TYR A 101 -8.14 7.99 -9.76
C TYR A 101 -6.71 7.62 -10.20
N ASN A 102 -5.71 8.26 -9.59
CA ASN A 102 -4.31 8.00 -9.92
C ASN A 102 -3.90 6.55 -9.57
N ILE A 103 -4.36 6.03 -8.44
CA ILE A 103 -4.06 4.66 -8.04
C ILE A 103 -4.66 3.65 -9.03
N ARG A 104 -5.87 3.92 -9.54
CA ARG A 104 -6.48 3.05 -10.57
C ARG A 104 -5.67 3.03 -11.84
N ARG A 105 -5.10 4.17 -12.23
CA ARG A 105 -4.32 4.29 -13.48
C ARG A 105 -2.93 3.68 -13.37
N GLU A 106 -2.24 3.93 -12.28
CA GLU A 106 -0.81 3.61 -12.14
C GLU A 106 -0.51 2.54 -11.11
N GLY A 107 -1.47 2.22 -10.22
CA GLY A 107 -1.26 1.29 -9.13
C GLY A 107 -0.98 -0.12 -9.60
N MET A 108 -0.09 -0.79 -8.87
CA MET A 108 0.27 -2.18 -9.12
C MET A 108 -0.16 -3.04 -7.95
N LEU A 109 -0.86 -4.12 -8.24
CA LEU A 109 -1.34 -5.06 -7.24
C LEU A 109 -0.17 -5.88 -6.69
N ALA A 110 -0.10 -5.94 -5.38
CA ALA A 110 0.89 -6.78 -4.71
C ALA A 110 0.40 -8.23 -4.56
#